data_7029205088c8fd8754553667a5ef4b5d
#
_entry.id   7029205088c8fd8754553667a5ef4b5d
#
_cell.length_a   1.000
_cell.length_b   1.000
_cell.length_c   1.000
_cell.angle_alpha   90.00
_cell.angle_beta   90.00
_cell.angle_gamma   90.00
#
_symmetry.space_group_name_H-M   'P 1'
#
loop_
_entity.id
_entity.type
_entity.pdbx_description
1 polymer ?
#
loop_
_entity_poly.entity_id
_entity_poly.type
_entity_poly.pdbx_seq_one_letter_code
_entity_poly.pdbx_strand_id
1 'polypeptide(L)'
;METVITHQGNVQPAEETEQVGFDSPFIEANTTKMELEEINSNHLIPVFVKDNEPLISHGEFIERTVGIVHHAFEGEAVIEPNIRVSHPVKGRIPEAKGKPADQLEEHEKTLYYQRMAFVIEIPSITQEIKGNTLSLTVGGVKAYNLDNLNRRKGAPEHFKIFIGFVNKVCTNLCIWTDGYSQTIQVDSARDLEGKIYDLVTGFSYSSQSNRLVRFQEHELSEQQFAQL
;
A
#
# COMPACT_ATOMS: atom_id res chain seq x y z
N MET A 1 -43.81 -45.49 31.34
CA MET A 1 -43.20 -45.59 29.99
C MET A 1 -43.02 -44.14 29.52
N GLU A 2 -41.84 -43.60 29.79
CA GLU A 2 -41.50 -42.26 29.36
C GLU A 2 -40.70 -42.34 28.05
N THR A 3 -41.20 -41.67 27.05
CA THR A 3 -40.58 -41.63 25.72
C THR A 3 -39.59 -40.45 25.70
N VAL A 4 -38.29 -40.78 25.68
CA VAL A 4 -37.21 -39.80 25.53
C VAL A 4 -37.09 -39.47 24.03
N ILE A 5 -37.38 -38.23 23.65
CA ILE A 5 -37.15 -37.70 22.29
C ILE A 5 -35.74 -37.10 22.29
N THR A 6 -34.80 -37.78 21.64
CA THR A 6 -33.47 -37.29 21.37
C THR A 6 -33.51 -36.39 20.12
N HIS A 7 -33.34 -35.08 20.29
CA HIS A 7 -33.04 -34.19 19.20
C HIS A 7 -31.57 -34.33 18.77
N GLN A 8 -31.32 -34.95 17.64
CA GLN A 8 -30.06 -34.86 16.93
C GLN A 8 -30.02 -33.51 16.21
N GLY A 9 -29.32 -32.55 16.79
CA GLY A 9 -28.96 -31.32 16.10
C GLY A 9 -27.94 -31.59 15.00
N ASN A 10 -28.36 -31.42 13.77
CA ASN A 10 -27.48 -31.49 12.60
C ASN A 10 -26.64 -30.20 12.60
N VAL A 11 -25.41 -30.27 13.09
CA VAL A 11 -24.43 -29.18 12.96
C VAL A 11 -23.90 -29.26 11.53
N GLN A 12 -24.40 -28.39 10.66
CA GLN A 12 -23.74 -28.17 9.37
C GLN A 12 -22.36 -27.56 9.61
N PRO A 13 -21.32 -28.05 8.91
CA PRO A 13 -20.01 -27.40 8.97
C PRO A 13 -20.15 -25.97 8.48
N ALA A 14 -19.54 -25.04 9.19
CA ALA A 14 -19.43 -23.65 8.74
C ALA A 14 -18.75 -23.67 7.36
N GLU A 15 -19.41 -23.07 6.37
CA GLU A 15 -18.82 -22.80 5.07
C GLU A 15 -17.54 -22.02 5.32
N GLU A 16 -16.41 -22.59 4.87
CA GLU A 16 -15.15 -21.87 4.81
C GLU A 16 -15.40 -20.64 3.91
N THR A 17 -15.42 -19.47 4.52
CA THR A 17 -15.37 -18.21 3.78
C THR A 17 -14.06 -18.20 3.02
N GLU A 18 -14.13 -18.46 1.71
CA GLU A 18 -13.00 -18.23 0.81
C GLU A 18 -12.49 -16.81 1.07
N GLN A 19 -11.24 -16.71 1.49
CA GLN A 19 -10.54 -15.44 1.56
C GLN A 19 -10.41 -14.92 0.14
N VAL A 20 -11.33 -14.06 -0.26
CA VAL A 20 -11.26 -13.36 -1.54
C VAL A 20 -10.14 -12.31 -1.42
N GLY A 21 -8.91 -12.76 -1.59
CA GLY A 21 -7.77 -11.89 -1.79
C GLY A 21 -7.95 -11.04 -3.04
N PHE A 22 -7.26 -9.92 -3.13
CA PHE A 22 -7.21 -9.09 -4.35
C PHE A 22 -6.63 -9.92 -5.51
N ASP A 23 -7.49 -10.57 -6.26
CA ASP A 23 -7.08 -11.33 -7.46
C ASP A 23 -6.87 -10.40 -8.67
N SER A 24 -7.42 -9.17 -8.60
CA SER A 24 -7.23 -8.14 -9.61
C SER A 24 -6.21 -7.09 -9.14
N PRO A 25 -5.35 -6.58 -10.05
CA PRO A 25 -4.35 -5.57 -9.68
C PRO A 25 -5.05 -4.28 -9.23
N PHE A 26 -4.63 -3.72 -8.09
CA PHE A 26 -5.12 -2.42 -7.63
C PHE A 26 -4.61 -1.24 -8.49
N ILE A 27 -3.61 -1.47 -9.33
CA ILE A 27 -3.10 -0.55 -10.35
C ILE A 27 -2.94 -1.30 -11.65
N GLU A 28 -3.68 -0.91 -12.67
CA GLU A 28 -3.57 -1.42 -14.06
C GLU A 28 -2.56 -0.62 -14.90
N ALA A 29 -1.54 -0.07 -14.28
CA ALA A 29 -0.44 0.54 -15.02
C ALA A 29 0.56 -0.55 -15.46
N ASN A 30 1.56 -0.16 -16.24
CA ASN A 30 2.66 -1.04 -16.63
C ASN A 30 3.54 -1.36 -15.40
N THR A 31 3.01 -2.18 -14.49
CA THR A 31 3.63 -2.59 -13.23
C THR A 31 3.61 -4.11 -13.10
N THR A 32 4.50 -4.64 -12.28
CA THR A 32 4.61 -6.06 -11.95
C THR A 32 4.25 -6.29 -10.49
N LYS A 33 3.49 -7.37 -10.21
CA LYS A 33 3.28 -7.83 -8.84
C LYS A 33 4.59 -8.35 -8.27
N MET A 34 4.86 -8.07 -7.00
CA MET A 34 6.08 -8.46 -6.32
C MET A 34 5.76 -8.89 -4.90
N GLU A 35 6.45 -9.90 -4.41
CA GLU A 35 6.37 -10.31 -3.01
C GLU A 35 7.41 -9.54 -2.17
N LEU A 36 7.08 -9.29 -0.89
CA LEU A 36 7.96 -8.51 0.00
C LEU A 36 9.34 -9.17 0.18
N GLU A 37 9.37 -10.49 0.29
CA GLU A 37 10.61 -11.24 0.40
C GLU A 37 11.52 -11.06 -0.82
N GLU A 38 10.96 -11.02 -2.02
CA GLU A 38 11.69 -10.77 -3.25
C GLU A 38 12.25 -9.34 -3.30
N ILE A 39 11.48 -8.34 -2.84
CA ILE A 39 11.95 -6.97 -2.73
C ILE A 39 13.15 -6.88 -1.78
N ASN A 40 13.07 -7.53 -0.63
CA ASN A 40 14.12 -7.49 0.38
C ASN A 40 15.40 -8.22 -0.06
N SER A 41 15.28 -9.28 -0.88
CA SER A 41 16.42 -10.06 -1.36
C SER A 41 17.09 -9.46 -2.60
N ASN A 42 16.31 -8.90 -3.52
CA ASN A 42 16.79 -8.48 -4.85
C ASN A 42 16.86 -6.97 -5.02
N HIS A 43 16.22 -6.21 -4.13
CA HIS A 43 16.12 -4.76 -4.24
C HIS A 43 17.23 -4.07 -3.44
N LEU A 44 18.27 -3.66 -4.12
CA LEU A 44 19.34 -2.84 -3.53
C LEU A 44 19.02 -1.36 -3.73
N ILE A 45 19.23 -0.57 -2.68
CA ILE A 45 18.96 0.87 -2.68
C ILE A 45 19.84 1.54 -3.75
N PRO A 46 19.31 2.45 -4.56
CA PRO A 46 20.10 3.15 -5.56
C PRO A 46 21.08 4.11 -4.88
N VAL A 47 22.32 3.69 -4.81
CA VAL A 47 23.40 4.36 -4.07
C VAL A 47 23.73 5.75 -4.61
N PHE A 48 23.34 6.06 -5.83
CA PHE A 48 23.66 7.34 -6.47
C PHE A 48 22.60 8.43 -6.30
N VAL A 49 21.54 8.15 -5.55
CA VAL A 49 20.46 9.12 -5.34
C VAL A 49 20.86 10.20 -4.34
N LYS A 50 21.60 9.80 -3.31
CA LYS A 50 22.20 10.71 -2.31
C LYS A 50 23.65 10.25 -2.04
N ASP A 51 24.62 11.14 -2.09
CA ASP A 51 26.02 10.85 -1.81
C ASP A 51 26.18 10.18 -0.42
N ASN A 52 26.20 8.84 -0.40
CA ASN A 52 26.44 8.01 0.78
C ASN A 52 25.45 8.18 1.96
N GLU A 53 24.27 8.74 1.75
CA GLU A 53 23.23 8.78 2.79
C GLU A 53 22.36 7.53 2.70
N PRO A 54 22.00 6.92 3.82
CA PRO A 54 21.06 5.82 3.84
C PRO A 54 19.69 6.30 3.34
N LEU A 55 19.15 5.61 2.34
CA LEU A 55 17.79 5.80 1.88
C LEU A 55 16.89 4.76 2.53
N ILE A 56 15.66 5.15 2.85
CA ILE A 56 14.64 4.20 3.29
C ILE A 56 14.23 3.36 2.08
N SER A 57 14.45 2.05 2.16
CA SER A 57 14.13 1.14 1.08
C SER A 57 12.63 0.94 0.89
N HIS A 58 12.22 0.37 -0.24
CA HIS A 58 10.84 -0.04 -0.46
C HIS A 58 10.38 -1.06 0.58
N GLY A 59 11.22 -2.08 0.86
CA GLY A 59 10.93 -3.09 1.87
C GLY A 59 10.75 -2.50 3.25
N GLU A 60 11.69 -1.65 3.69
CA GLU A 60 11.61 -0.98 4.98
C GLU A 60 10.34 -0.12 5.12
N PHE A 61 9.95 0.59 4.06
CA PHE A 61 8.71 1.38 4.08
C PHE A 61 7.47 0.50 4.23
N ILE A 62 7.39 -0.62 3.51
CA ILE A 62 6.28 -1.57 3.60
C ILE A 62 6.23 -2.19 5.00
N GLU A 63 7.34 -2.75 5.49
CA GLU A 63 7.41 -3.43 6.79
C GLU A 63 6.99 -2.52 7.94
N ARG A 64 7.48 -1.28 7.96
CA ARG A 64 7.10 -0.30 8.97
C ARG A 64 5.62 0.04 8.91
N THR A 65 5.06 0.18 7.70
CA THR A 65 3.63 0.44 7.54
C THR A 65 2.80 -0.75 8.00
N VAL A 66 3.18 -1.98 7.64
CA VAL A 66 2.53 -3.22 8.09
C VAL A 66 2.53 -3.29 9.62
N GLY A 67 3.68 -3.06 10.26
CA GLY A 67 3.79 -3.06 11.72
C GLY A 67 2.86 -2.06 12.40
N ILE A 68 2.75 -0.84 11.85
CA ILE A 68 1.85 0.19 12.37
C ILE A 68 0.39 -0.20 12.16
N VAL A 69 0.04 -0.76 11.01
CA VAL A 69 -1.33 -1.21 10.72
C VAL A 69 -1.74 -2.32 11.69
N HIS A 70 -0.91 -3.33 11.90
CA HIS A 70 -1.18 -4.38 12.89
C HIS A 70 -1.36 -3.84 14.30
N HIS A 71 -0.57 -2.84 14.69
CA HIS A 71 -0.71 -2.22 16.00
C HIS A 71 -1.97 -1.36 16.13
N ALA A 72 -2.26 -0.56 15.11
CA ALA A 72 -3.42 0.35 15.12
C ALA A 72 -4.77 -0.40 15.01
N PHE A 73 -4.77 -1.56 14.38
CA PHE A 73 -5.95 -2.42 14.17
C PHE A 73 -5.79 -3.77 14.88
N GLU A 74 -5.30 -3.72 16.12
CA GLU A 74 -5.13 -4.93 16.93
C GLU A 74 -6.48 -5.66 17.11
N GLY A 75 -6.49 -6.95 16.82
CA GLY A 75 -7.69 -7.78 16.85
C GLY A 75 -8.46 -7.88 15.53
N GLU A 76 -8.09 -7.08 14.54
CA GLU A 76 -8.67 -7.14 13.20
C GLU A 76 -7.84 -8.04 12.27
N ALA A 77 -8.50 -8.63 11.27
CA ALA A 77 -7.80 -9.35 10.21
C ALA A 77 -7.09 -8.33 9.30
N VAL A 78 -5.78 -8.48 9.14
CA VAL A 78 -4.96 -7.67 8.23
C VAL A 78 -4.41 -8.59 7.15
N ILE A 79 -4.69 -8.29 5.89
CA ILE A 79 -4.21 -9.08 4.75
C ILE A 79 -2.78 -8.64 4.40
N GLU A 80 -1.94 -9.59 3.99
CA GLU A 80 -0.60 -9.34 3.48
C GLU A 80 -0.59 -8.25 2.40
N PRO A 81 0.43 -7.39 2.36
CA PRO A 81 0.47 -6.28 1.42
C PRO A 81 0.50 -6.76 -0.04
N ASN A 82 -0.42 -6.25 -0.85
CA ASN A 82 -0.35 -6.39 -2.29
C ASN A 82 0.59 -5.32 -2.83
N ILE A 83 1.70 -5.73 -3.46
CA ILE A 83 2.78 -4.85 -3.86
C ILE A 83 2.90 -4.83 -5.38
N ARG A 84 3.05 -3.64 -5.94
CA ARG A 84 3.27 -3.41 -7.36
C ARG A 84 4.49 -2.53 -7.56
N VAL A 85 5.37 -2.94 -8.48
CA VAL A 85 6.61 -2.22 -8.80
C VAL A 85 6.66 -1.84 -10.28
N SER A 86 7.39 -0.76 -10.59
CA SER A 86 7.69 -0.39 -11.96
C SER A 86 8.72 -1.36 -12.57
N HIS A 87 9.09 -1.12 -13.84
CA HIS A 87 10.22 -1.83 -14.45
C HIS A 87 11.51 -1.65 -13.63
N PRO A 88 12.34 -2.70 -13.55
CA PRO A 88 13.61 -2.64 -12.82
C PRO A 88 14.63 -1.73 -13.51
N VAL A 89 15.42 -1.04 -12.70
CA VAL A 89 16.56 -0.23 -13.16
C VAL A 89 17.85 -0.89 -12.71
N LYS A 90 18.78 -1.06 -13.65
CA LYS A 90 20.10 -1.62 -13.37
C LYS A 90 21.00 -0.53 -12.81
N GLY A 91 21.67 -0.82 -11.71
CA GLY A 91 22.63 0.03 -11.05
C GLY A 91 23.93 -0.69 -10.72
N ARG A 92 24.70 -0.12 -9.84
CA ARG A 92 25.96 -0.68 -9.33
C ARG A 92 26.19 -0.21 -7.90
N ILE A 93 26.99 -0.97 -7.15
CA ILE A 93 27.42 -0.56 -5.81
C ILE A 93 28.35 0.67 -5.88
N PRO A 94 28.52 1.42 -4.78
CA PRO A 94 29.34 2.65 -4.76
C PRO A 94 30.77 2.42 -5.19
N GLU A 95 31.36 1.30 -4.76
CA GLU A 95 32.75 0.93 -5.02
C GLU A 95 33.01 0.72 -6.50
N ALA A 96 31.98 0.35 -7.26
CA ALA A 96 32.05 0.16 -8.70
C ALA A 96 31.73 1.43 -9.50
N LYS A 97 31.59 2.59 -8.84
CA LYS A 97 31.38 3.88 -9.48
C LYS A 97 32.57 4.19 -10.41
N GLY A 98 32.29 4.29 -11.69
CA GLY A 98 33.34 4.55 -12.71
C GLY A 98 33.83 3.33 -13.44
N LYS A 99 33.49 2.10 -13.02
CA LYS A 99 33.75 0.91 -13.84
C LYS A 99 32.84 0.91 -15.07
N PRO A 100 33.36 0.57 -16.26
CA PRO A 100 32.54 0.27 -17.44
C PRO A 100 31.55 -0.86 -17.16
N ALA A 101 30.35 -0.83 -17.78
CA ALA A 101 29.29 -1.79 -17.52
C ALA A 101 29.67 -3.24 -17.84
N ASP A 102 30.54 -3.43 -18.83
CA ASP A 102 31.08 -4.72 -19.26
C ASP A 102 32.17 -5.29 -18.32
N GLN A 103 32.70 -4.47 -17.43
CA GLN A 103 33.70 -4.86 -16.41
C GLN A 103 33.10 -5.05 -15.02
N LEU A 104 31.77 -4.88 -14.85
CA LEU A 104 31.13 -5.10 -13.58
C LEU A 104 31.03 -6.59 -13.29
N GLU A 105 31.50 -6.98 -12.11
CA GLU A 105 31.27 -8.30 -11.55
C GLU A 105 29.82 -8.46 -11.05
N GLU A 106 29.34 -9.70 -10.90
CA GLU A 106 27.93 -9.93 -10.50
C GLU A 106 27.58 -9.29 -9.16
N HIS A 107 28.48 -9.36 -8.18
CA HIS A 107 28.28 -8.74 -6.87
C HIS A 107 28.31 -7.20 -6.88
N GLU A 108 28.78 -6.59 -7.96
CA GLU A 108 28.81 -5.15 -8.13
C GLU A 108 27.57 -4.60 -8.84
N LYS A 109 26.77 -5.49 -9.44
CA LYS A 109 25.53 -5.15 -10.13
C LYS A 109 24.41 -5.02 -9.12
N THR A 110 23.60 -3.98 -9.25
CA THR A 110 22.42 -3.77 -8.43
C THR A 110 21.19 -3.69 -9.30
N LEU A 111 20.06 -4.07 -8.73
CA LEU A 111 18.75 -3.95 -9.35
C LEU A 111 17.83 -3.20 -8.39
N TYR A 112 17.11 -2.21 -8.87
CA TYR A 112 16.10 -1.54 -8.04
C TYR A 112 14.90 -1.13 -8.86
N TYR A 113 13.76 -1.00 -8.18
CA TYR A 113 12.52 -0.52 -8.78
C TYR A 113 12.37 0.98 -8.51
N GLN A 114 12.28 1.78 -9.57
CA GLN A 114 12.20 3.23 -9.45
C GLN A 114 10.95 3.68 -8.69
N ARG A 115 9.84 2.96 -8.86
CA ARG A 115 8.56 3.25 -8.23
C ARG A 115 7.97 1.98 -7.66
N MET A 116 7.35 2.12 -6.51
CA MET A 116 6.63 1.06 -5.83
C MET A 116 5.34 1.62 -5.24
N ALA A 117 4.28 0.84 -5.31
CA ALA A 117 3.03 1.09 -4.59
C ALA A 117 2.60 -0.20 -3.89
N PHE A 118 1.96 -0.07 -2.73
CA PHE A 118 1.39 -1.21 -2.01
C PHE A 118 0.09 -0.84 -1.33
N VAL A 119 -0.74 -1.85 -1.07
CA VAL A 119 -1.96 -1.75 -0.30
C VAL A 119 -2.06 -2.89 0.69
N ILE A 120 -2.56 -2.57 1.87
CA ILE A 120 -2.85 -3.49 2.98
C ILE A 120 -4.35 -3.37 3.23
N GLU A 121 -5.08 -4.47 3.12
CA GLU A 121 -6.52 -4.50 3.35
C GLU A 121 -6.84 -4.96 4.77
N ILE A 122 -7.86 -4.35 5.37
CA ILE A 122 -8.43 -4.73 6.66
C ILE A 122 -9.90 -5.11 6.38
N PRO A 123 -10.16 -6.36 5.98
CA PRO A 123 -11.46 -6.79 5.45
C PRO A 123 -12.58 -6.81 6.49
N SER A 124 -12.25 -6.86 7.78
CA SER A 124 -13.20 -6.79 8.87
C SER A 124 -13.80 -5.40 9.08
N ILE A 125 -13.12 -4.35 8.59
CA ILE A 125 -13.61 -2.97 8.66
C ILE A 125 -14.17 -2.59 7.30
N THR A 126 -15.50 -2.64 7.18
CA THR A 126 -16.18 -2.41 5.91
C THR A 126 -17.22 -1.29 6.02
N GLN A 127 -17.51 -0.72 4.85
CA GLN A 127 -18.61 0.22 4.64
C GLN A 127 -19.44 -0.23 3.45
N GLU A 128 -20.74 -0.31 3.60
CA GLU A 128 -21.64 -0.59 2.49
C GLU A 128 -22.16 0.72 1.87
N ILE A 129 -21.98 0.85 0.55
CA ILE A 129 -22.40 2.03 -0.20
C ILE A 129 -23.05 1.56 -1.52
N LYS A 130 -24.34 1.85 -1.69
CA LYS A 130 -25.13 1.45 -2.88
C LYS A 130 -24.99 -0.03 -3.24
N GLY A 131 -25.00 -0.91 -2.23
CA GLY A 131 -24.87 -2.36 -2.44
C GLY A 131 -23.44 -2.83 -2.74
N ASN A 132 -22.43 -1.95 -2.65
CA ASN A 132 -21.03 -2.30 -2.76
C ASN A 132 -20.40 -2.30 -1.36
N THR A 133 -19.75 -3.39 -0.99
CA THR A 133 -18.96 -3.47 0.23
C THR A 133 -17.57 -2.92 -0.03
N LEU A 134 -17.20 -1.88 0.71
CA LEU A 134 -15.88 -1.26 0.67
C LEU A 134 -15.09 -1.70 1.88
N SER A 135 -13.87 -2.18 1.71
CA SER A 135 -12.97 -2.53 2.81
C SER A 135 -12.02 -1.38 3.13
N LEU A 136 -11.67 -1.23 4.41
CA LEU A 136 -10.64 -0.28 4.81
C LEU A 136 -9.29 -0.74 4.28
N THR A 137 -8.55 0.20 3.72
CA THR A 137 -7.24 -0.06 3.12
C THR A 137 -6.25 1.02 3.53
N VAL A 138 -5.05 0.61 3.90
CA VAL A 138 -3.89 1.47 4.11
C VAL A 138 -2.86 1.15 3.04
N GLY A 139 -2.20 2.16 2.51
CA GLY A 139 -1.16 1.90 1.52
C GLY A 139 -0.20 3.06 1.32
N GLY A 140 0.77 2.84 0.46
CA GLY A 140 1.77 3.84 0.19
C GLY A 140 2.38 3.76 -1.20
N VAL A 141 3.02 4.86 -1.58
CA VAL A 141 3.78 4.98 -2.83
C VAL A 141 5.13 5.60 -2.53
N LYS A 142 6.17 4.97 -3.03
CA LYS A 142 7.55 5.51 -3.04
C LYS A 142 8.04 5.61 -4.47
N ALA A 143 8.66 6.74 -4.79
CA ALA A 143 9.25 6.96 -6.10
C ALA A 143 10.60 7.64 -5.95
N TYR A 144 11.69 6.92 -6.13
CA TYR A 144 13.05 7.43 -5.97
C TYR A 144 13.39 8.60 -6.92
N ASN A 145 12.74 8.67 -8.08
CA ASN A 145 12.96 9.77 -9.00
C ASN A 145 12.48 11.13 -8.45
N LEU A 146 11.55 11.14 -7.48
CA LEU A 146 11.12 12.36 -6.82
C LEU A 146 12.19 12.87 -5.85
N ASP A 147 12.92 11.96 -5.20
CA ASP A 147 14.01 12.31 -4.29
C ASP A 147 15.24 12.83 -5.05
N ASN A 148 15.44 12.40 -6.29
CA ASN A 148 16.52 12.86 -7.16
C ASN A 148 16.44 14.35 -7.52
N LEU A 149 15.28 14.97 -7.41
CA LEU A 149 15.11 16.40 -7.68
C LEU A 149 15.78 17.26 -6.61
N ASN A 150 15.99 16.71 -5.41
CA ASN A 150 16.59 17.39 -4.26
C ASN A 150 17.91 16.73 -3.86
N ARG A 151 18.93 16.81 -4.71
CA ARG A 151 20.25 16.15 -4.55
C ARG A 151 21.14 16.72 -3.43
N ARG A 152 20.61 17.61 -2.59
CA ARG A 152 21.42 18.17 -1.51
C ARG A 152 21.54 17.15 -0.39
N LYS A 153 22.73 17.08 0.21
CA LYS A 153 22.97 16.31 1.44
C LYS A 153 21.98 16.75 2.52
N GLY A 154 21.33 15.77 3.19
CA GLY A 154 20.31 16.05 4.20
C GLY A 154 18.93 16.45 3.63
N ALA A 155 18.69 16.34 2.32
CA ALA A 155 17.36 16.56 1.78
C ALA A 155 16.40 15.46 2.25
N PRO A 156 15.16 15.80 2.68
CA PRO A 156 14.18 14.81 3.12
C PRO A 156 13.75 13.90 1.99
N GLU A 157 13.37 12.68 2.34
CA GLU A 157 12.76 11.73 1.41
C GLU A 157 11.25 11.92 1.33
N HIS A 158 10.67 11.64 0.17
CA HIS A 158 9.25 11.81 -0.09
C HIS A 158 8.54 10.46 -0.13
N PHE A 159 7.45 10.37 0.62
CA PHE A 159 6.54 9.23 0.64
C PHE A 159 5.12 9.71 0.47
N LYS A 160 4.31 8.91 -0.20
CA LYS A 160 2.87 9.12 -0.21
C LYS A 160 2.22 7.99 0.56
N ILE A 161 1.36 8.34 1.50
CA ILE A 161 0.59 7.40 2.31
C ILE A 161 -0.88 7.75 2.16
N PHE A 162 -1.71 6.74 2.14
CA PHE A 162 -3.15 6.90 2.08
C PHE A 162 -3.83 5.87 2.98
N ILE A 163 -5.00 6.25 3.48
CA ILE A 163 -5.93 5.39 4.21
C ILE A 163 -7.35 5.73 3.75
N GLY A 164 -8.16 4.73 3.48
CA GLY A 164 -9.52 4.94 3.01
C GLY A 164 -10.22 3.65 2.64
N PHE A 165 -11.48 3.77 2.20
CA PHE A 165 -12.26 2.64 1.75
C PHE A 165 -12.08 2.39 0.25
N VAL A 166 -11.83 1.14 -0.12
CA VAL A 166 -11.60 0.72 -1.51
C VAL A 166 -12.78 -0.10 -2.01
N ASN A 167 -13.28 0.26 -3.18
CA ASN A 167 -14.26 -0.52 -3.89
C ASN A 167 -13.58 -1.64 -4.69
N LYS A 168 -13.87 -2.90 -4.37
CA LYS A 168 -13.32 -4.07 -5.05
C LYS A 168 -13.78 -4.21 -6.51
N VAL A 169 -14.86 -3.52 -6.89
CA VAL A 169 -15.42 -3.57 -8.25
C VAL A 169 -14.72 -2.60 -9.20
N CYS A 170 -14.03 -1.59 -8.66
CA CYS A 170 -13.36 -0.56 -9.47
C CYS A 170 -11.85 -0.64 -9.27
N THR A 171 -11.13 -1.23 -10.22
CA THR A 171 -9.67 -1.36 -10.22
C THR A 171 -8.94 -0.06 -10.59
N ASN A 172 -9.66 0.96 -11.07
CA ASN A 172 -9.09 2.23 -11.47
C ASN A 172 -8.99 3.21 -10.30
N LEU A 173 -7.91 3.10 -9.50
CA LEU A 173 -7.36 4.19 -8.67
C LEU A 173 -8.35 4.94 -7.74
N CYS A 174 -9.50 4.36 -7.38
CA CYS A 174 -10.46 4.97 -6.45
C CYS A 174 -9.89 5.26 -5.06
N ILE A 175 -8.72 4.70 -4.74
CA ILE A 175 -7.92 5.01 -3.54
C ILE A 175 -7.61 6.51 -3.42
N TRP A 176 -7.63 7.25 -4.52
CA TRP A 176 -7.27 8.67 -4.55
C TRP A 176 -8.40 9.61 -4.17
N THR A 177 -9.63 9.20 -4.37
CA THR A 177 -10.80 10.06 -4.23
C THR A 177 -11.56 9.84 -2.93
N ASP A 178 -11.52 8.63 -2.39
CA ASP A 178 -12.42 8.24 -1.30
C ASP A 178 -11.74 8.12 0.06
N GLY A 179 -10.42 8.35 0.13
CA GLY A 179 -9.63 8.27 1.34
C GLY A 179 -8.87 9.55 1.66
N TYR A 180 -8.15 9.50 2.78
CA TYR A 180 -7.20 10.52 3.17
C TYR A 180 -5.82 10.17 2.64
N SER A 181 -5.20 11.05 1.86
CA SER A 181 -3.84 10.84 1.35
C SER A 181 -2.95 12.04 1.70
N GLN A 182 -1.72 11.76 2.07
CA GLN A 182 -0.73 12.77 2.39
C GLN A 182 0.63 12.44 1.74
N THR A 183 1.24 13.44 1.12
CA THR A 183 2.66 13.39 0.78
C THR A 183 3.44 13.88 1.99
N ILE A 184 4.29 13.01 2.53
CA ILE A 184 5.13 13.32 3.69
C ILE A 184 6.59 13.42 3.27
N GLN A 185 7.32 14.29 3.94
CA GLN A 185 8.76 14.43 3.83
C GLN A 185 9.36 13.94 5.14
N VAL A 186 10.36 13.08 5.07
CA VAL A 186 10.96 12.45 6.24
C VAL A 186 12.49 12.53 6.18
N ASP A 187 13.10 12.71 7.33
CA ASP A 187 14.55 12.78 7.49
C ASP A 187 15.14 11.45 7.99
N SER A 188 14.29 10.56 8.46
CA SER A 188 14.71 9.26 9.00
C SER A 188 13.56 8.25 8.99
N ALA A 189 13.90 6.97 9.13
CA ALA A 189 12.94 5.89 9.27
C ALA A 189 12.02 6.06 10.50
N ARG A 190 12.54 6.60 11.59
CA ARG A 190 11.75 6.90 12.79
C ARG A 190 10.74 8.04 12.57
N ASP A 191 11.13 9.06 11.82
CA ASP A 191 10.22 10.14 11.43
C ASP A 191 9.12 9.63 10.50
N LEU A 192 9.47 8.70 9.60
CA LEU A 192 8.51 8.00 8.76
C LEU A 192 7.46 7.25 9.59
N GLU A 193 7.89 6.44 10.56
CA GLU A 193 6.99 5.71 11.46
C GLU A 193 6.04 6.63 12.20
N GLY A 194 6.55 7.72 12.78
CA GLY A 194 5.73 8.69 13.48
C GLY A 194 4.63 9.27 12.59
N LYS A 195 4.98 9.68 11.39
CA LYS A 195 4.01 10.26 10.44
C LYS A 195 2.99 9.25 9.91
N ILE A 196 3.39 7.99 9.69
CA ILE A 196 2.45 6.92 9.34
C ILE A 196 1.49 6.68 10.49
N TYR A 197 2.01 6.57 11.71
CA TYR A 197 1.22 6.34 12.92
C TYR A 197 0.18 7.45 13.12
N ASP A 198 0.58 8.71 13.06
CA ASP A 198 -0.32 9.86 13.19
C ASP A 198 -1.42 9.86 12.13
N LEU A 199 -1.09 9.50 10.89
CA LEU A 199 -2.05 9.44 9.80
C LEU A 199 -3.06 8.31 10.01
N VAL A 200 -2.59 7.11 10.37
CA VAL A 200 -3.43 5.92 10.55
C VAL A 200 -4.32 6.07 11.77
N THR A 201 -3.79 6.53 12.90
CA THR A 201 -4.55 6.70 14.15
C THR A 201 -5.46 7.94 14.13
N GLY A 202 -5.07 8.97 13.38
CA GLY A 202 -5.89 10.17 13.17
C GLY A 202 -7.06 9.98 12.19
N PHE A 203 -7.12 8.85 11.48
CA PHE A 203 -8.19 8.57 10.53
C PHE A 203 -9.51 8.26 11.25
N SER A 204 -10.57 9.02 10.93
CA SER A 204 -11.91 8.83 11.47
C SER A 204 -12.80 8.12 10.47
N TYR A 205 -13.07 6.82 10.69
CA TYR A 205 -13.95 6.03 9.80
C TYR A 205 -15.36 6.63 9.70
N SER A 206 -15.92 7.06 10.83
CA SER A 206 -17.27 7.61 10.87
C SER A 206 -17.41 8.89 10.08
N SER A 207 -16.40 9.75 10.14
CA SER A 207 -16.36 10.98 9.34
C SER A 207 -16.26 10.68 7.86
N GLN A 208 -15.41 9.75 7.47
CA GLN A 208 -15.24 9.36 6.07
C GLN A 208 -16.45 8.62 5.53
N SER A 209 -17.03 7.70 6.31
CA SER A 209 -18.27 7.00 5.98
C SER A 209 -19.42 7.99 5.72
N ASN A 210 -19.63 8.94 6.64
CA ASN A 210 -20.65 9.97 6.48
C ASN A 210 -20.43 10.83 5.23
N ARG A 211 -19.17 11.10 4.89
CA ARG A 211 -18.83 11.85 3.67
C ARG A 211 -19.18 11.05 2.41
N LEU A 212 -18.84 9.76 2.38
CA LEU A 212 -19.16 8.88 1.26
C LEU A 212 -20.68 8.72 1.07
N VAL A 213 -21.45 8.59 2.16
CA VAL A 213 -22.92 8.54 2.12
C VAL A 213 -23.49 9.82 1.53
N ARG A 214 -22.96 10.99 1.89
CA ARG A 214 -23.43 12.27 1.34
C ARG A 214 -23.22 12.40 -0.17
N PHE A 215 -22.19 11.80 -0.75
CA PHE A 215 -22.01 11.79 -2.20
C PHE A 215 -23.14 11.06 -2.93
N GLN A 216 -23.83 10.12 -2.26
CA GLN A 216 -24.98 9.42 -2.84
C GLN A 216 -26.21 10.33 -3.02
N GLU A 217 -26.29 11.42 -2.26
CA GLU A 217 -27.40 12.38 -2.32
C GLU A 217 -27.26 13.35 -3.50
N HIS A 218 -26.10 13.34 -4.17
CA HIS A 218 -25.83 14.22 -5.30
C HIS A 218 -25.74 13.42 -6.60
N GLU A 219 -26.62 13.74 -7.52
CA GLU A 219 -26.58 13.24 -8.90
C GLU A 219 -26.06 14.36 -9.82
N LEU A 220 -25.06 14.02 -10.64
CA LEU A 220 -24.61 14.89 -11.72
C LEU A 220 -25.34 14.54 -12.99
N SER A 221 -25.91 15.54 -13.68
CA SER A 221 -26.40 15.34 -15.01
C SER A 221 -25.25 15.10 -16.00
N GLU A 222 -25.51 14.48 -17.14
CA GLU A 222 -24.49 14.28 -18.19
C GLU A 222 -23.84 15.57 -18.64
N GLN A 223 -24.59 16.69 -18.67
CA GLN A 223 -24.05 18.01 -18.99
C GLN A 223 -23.10 18.55 -17.93
N GLN A 224 -23.39 18.30 -16.64
CA GLN A 224 -22.51 18.71 -15.54
C GLN A 224 -21.24 17.86 -15.52
N PHE A 225 -21.36 16.55 -15.81
CA PHE A 225 -20.20 15.66 -15.91
C PHE A 225 -19.28 16.01 -17.08
N ALA A 226 -19.84 16.43 -18.20
CA ALA A 226 -19.07 16.86 -19.38
C ALA A 226 -18.32 18.18 -19.20
N GLN A 227 -18.60 18.93 -18.13
CA GLN A 227 -17.95 20.20 -17.79
C GLN A 227 -16.84 20.08 -16.72
N LEU A 228 -16.65 18.87 -16.15
CA LEU A 228 -15.60 18.53 -15.21
C LEU A 228 -14.33 18.05 -15.93
#